data_eaeb2eb4658ed693972ecab2cf61b9c1
#
_entry.id   eaeb2eb4658ed693972ecab2cf61b9c1
#
_cell.length_a   1.000
_cell.length_b   1.000
_cell.length_c   1.000
_cell.angle_alpha   90.00
_cell.angle_beta   90.00
_cell.angle_gamma   90.00
#
_symmetry.space_group_name_H-M   'P 1'
#
loop_
_entity.id
_entity.type
_entity.pdbx_description
1 polymer ?
#
loop_
_entity_poly.entity_id
_entity_poly.type
_entity_poly.pdbx_seq_one_letter_code
_entity_poly.pdbx_strand_id
1 'polypeptide(L)'
;MKPDYKLVAKAKYIHATADLASELWHEVYKRYYPAKQLDALVETLQSADAIEADIDNDVNYFLVVLGGKTIGYFAWKMENTALHLLHLYLKPEYRGKAIGRDIVASCERLARGEGRGRVCCEV
;
A
#
# COMPACT_ATOMS: atom_id res chain seq x y z
N MET A 1 9.50 3.82 -18.32
CA MET A 1 8.33 4.60 -17.88
C MET A 1 8.25 4.55 -16.36
N LYS A 2 8.07 5.70 -15.73
CA LYS A 2 7.96 5.78 -14.26
C LYS A 2 6.50 5.68 -13.84
N PRO A 3 6.21 4.99 -12.75
CA PRO A 3 4.85 4.97 -12.22
C PRO A 3 4.48 6.31 -11.57
N ASP A 4 3.20 6.60 -11.57
CA ASP A 4 2.63 7.71 -10.79
C ASP A 4 2.04 7.15 -9.50
N TYR A 5 2.13 7.93 -8.43
CA TYR A 5 1.58 7.56 -7.13
C TYR A 5 0.40 8.49 -6.83
N LYS A 6 -0.79 7.91 -6.77
CA LYS A 6 -2.02 8.65 -6.64
C LYS A 6 -2.56 8.55 -5.22
N LEU A 7 -2.67 9.69 -4.53
CA LEU A 7 -3.19 9.73 -3.16
C LEU A 7 -4.64 9.26 -3.12
N VAL A 8 -4.92 8.35 -2.20
CA VAL A 8 -6.25 7.79 -1.98
C VAL A 8 -6.97 8.65 -0.94
N ALA A 9 -7.89 9.50 -1.41
CA ALA A 9 -8.65 10.39 -0.54
C ALA A 9 -10.15 10.33 -0.78
N LYS A 10 -10.57 10.04 -2.01
CA LYS A 10 -11.98 10.00 -2.39
C LYS A 10 -12.54 8.59 -2.26
N ALA A 11 -13.84 8.48 -1.98
CA ALA A 11 -14.53 7.21 -1.80
C ALA A 11 -14.27 6.22 -2.95
N LYS A 12 -14.31 6.70 -4.19
CA LYS A 12 -14.07 5.82 -5.35
C LYS A 12 -12.67 5.21 -5.35
N TYR A 13 -11.67 5.95 -4.87
CA TYR A 13 -10.29 5.45 -4.78
C TYR A 13 -10.11 4.53 -3.58
N ILE A 14 -10.85 4.77 -2.50
CA ILE A 14 -10.86 3.88 -1.34
C ILE A 14 -11.42 2.52 -1.75
N HIS A 15 -12.54 2.50 -2.47
CA HIS A 15 -13.12 1.25 -2.97
C HIS A 15 -12.21 0.54 -3.97
N ALA A 16 -11.59 1.29 -4.87
CA ALA A 16 -10.62 0.72 -5.82
C ALA A 16 -9.44 0.08 -5.09
N THR A 17 -8.95 0.75 -4.04
CA THR A 17 -7.85 0.23 -3.21
C THR A 17 -8.28 -1.05 -2.48
N ALA A 18 -9.49 -1.07 -1.91
CA ALA A 18 -10.00 -2.25 -1.22
C ALA A 18 -10.13 -3.45 -2.17
N ASP A 19 -10.63 -3.24 -3.37
CA ASP A 19 -10.75 -4.30 -4.38
C ASP A 19 -9.37 -4.83 -4.78
N LEU A 20 -8.42 -3.93 -4.99
CA LEU A 20 -7.06 -4.30 -5.34
C LEU A 20 -6.37 -5.03 -4.19
N ALA A 21 -6.57 -4.57 -2.95
CA ALA A 21 -6.01 -5.22 -1.78
C ALA A 21 -6.53 -6.65 -1.65
N SER A 22 -7.83 -6.86 -1.84
CA SER A 22 -8.40 -8.21 -1.81
C SER A 22 -7.74 -9.12 -2.85
N GLU A 23 -7.62 -8.64 -4.08
CA GLU A 23 -6.97 -9.40 -5.16
C GLU A 23 -5.52 -9.75 -4.80
N LEU A 24 -4.74 -8.76 -4.38
CA LEU A 24 -3.31 -8.94 -4.15
C LEU A 24 -3.01 -9.74 -2.89
N TRP A 25 -3.78 -9.55 -1.82
CA TRP A 25 -3.60 -10.32 -0.60
C TRP A 25 -3.90 -11.80 -0.85
N HIS A 26 -4.98 -12.11 -1.58
CA HIS A 26 -5.27 -13.50 -1.93
C HIS A 26 -4.16 -14.11 -2.79
N GLU A 27 -3.64 -13.36 -3.73
CA GLU A 27 -2.56 -13.84 -4.60
C GLU A 27 -1.27 -14.11 -3.81
N VAL A 28 -0.89 -13.18 -2.90
CA VAL A 28 0.36 -13.29 -2.14
C VAL A 28 0.27 -14.35 -1.03
N TYR A 29 -0.85 -14.44 -0.32
CA TYR A 29 -0.95 -15.21 0.91
C TYR A 29 -1.72 -16.53 0.78
N LYS A 30 -2.21 -16.89 -0.39
CA LYS A 30 -3.00 -18.12 -0.58
C LYS A 30 -2.28 -19.39 -0.15
N ARG A 31 -0.95 -19.39 -0.16
CA ARG A 31 -0.15 -20.55 0.26
C ARG A 31 -0.09 -20.70 1.77
N TYR A 32 -0.36 -19.63 2.51
CA TYR A 32 -0.11 -19.58 3.95
C TYR A 32 -1.38 -19.62 4.78
N TYR A 33 -2.53 -19.29 4.17
CA TYR A 33 -3.79 -19.18 4.88
C TYR A 33 -4.91 -19.86 4.10
N PRO A 34 -5.82 -20.59 4.81
CA PRO A 34 -7.06 -21.06 4.18
C PRO A 34 -7.89 -19.88 3.66
N ALA A 35 -8.64 -20.11 2.59
CA ALA A 35 -9.41 -19.05 1.93
C ALA A 35 -10.32 -18.28 2.90
N LYS A 36 -11.04 -18.97 3.78
CA LYS A 36 -11.94 -18.31 4.73
C LYS A 36 -11.20 -17.41 5.72
N GLN A 37 -10.03 -17.86 6.19
CA GLN A 37 -9.21 -17.07 7.10
C GLN A 37 -8.67 -15.83 6.39
N LEU A 38 -8.23 -15.98 5.15
CA LEU A 38 -7.72 -14.87 4.36
C LEU A 38 -8.81 -13.86 4.05
N ASP A 39 -10.02 -14.32 3.71
CA ASP A 39 -11.17 -13.44 3.51
C ASP A 39 -11.44 -12.61 4.76
N ALA A 40 -11.38 -13.23 5.94
CA ALA A 40 -11.60 -12.53 7.20
C ALA A 40 -10.52 -11.49 7.47
N LEU A 41 -9.25 -11.81 7.18
CA LEU A 41 -8.14 -10.88 7.35
C LEU A 41 -8.28 -9.67 6.44
N VAL A 42 -8.62 -9.89 5.17
CA VAL A 42 -8.80 -8.81 4.21
C VAL A 42 -9.98 -7.92 4.63
N GLU A 43 -11.08 -8.52 5.05
CA GLU A 43 -12.25 -7.76 5.50
C GLU A 43 -11.93 -6.91 6.72
N THR A 44 -11.16 -7.45 7.66
CA THR A 44 -10.80 -6.75 8.89
C THR A 44 -9.78 -5.63 8.65
N LEU A 45 -8.80 -5.86 7.78
CA LEU A 45 -7.64 -4.98 7.64
C LEU A 45 -7.66 -4.10 6.39
N GLN A 46 -8.32 -4.54 5.33
CA GLN A 46 -8.24 -3.90 4.02
C GLN A 46 -9.58 -3.79 3.31
N SER A 47 -10.68 -3.81 4.04
CA SER A 47 -11.98 -3.42 3.50
C SER A 47 -12.00 -1.91 3.27
N ALA A 48 -12.96 -1.42 2.51
CA ALA A 48 -13.12 0.02 2.30
C ALA A 48 -13.25 0.76 3.64
N ASP A 49 -14.03 0.21 4.57
CA ASP A 49 -14.20 0.81 5.90
C ASP A 49 -12.90 0.81 6.70
N ALA A 50 -12.13 -0.27 6.64
CA ALA A 50 -10.86 -0.36 7.33
C ALA A 50 -9.84 0.64 6.77
N ILE A 51 -9.79 0.77 5.45
CA ILE A 51 -8.89 1.73 4.79
C ILE A 51 -9.29 3.17 5.15
N GLU A 52 -10.58 3.47 5.13
CA GLU A 52 -11.08 4.78 5.53
C GLU A 52 -10.70 5.10 6.99
N ALA A 53 -10.84 4.14 7.89
CA ALA A 53 -10.44 4.29 9.28
C ALA A 53 -8.94 4.55 9.41
N ASP A 54 -8.12 3.84 8.63
CA ASP A 54 -6.67 4.08 8.59
C ASP A 54 -6.37 5.51 8.14
N ILE A 55 -7.04 5.98 7.09
CA ILE A 55 -6.84 7.34 6.56
C ILE A 55 -7.22 8.37 7.63
N ASP A 56 -8.29 8.14 8.37
CA ASP A 56 -8.70 9.01 9.47
C ASP A 56 -7.68 9.01 10.61
N ASN A 57 -6.83 8.00 10.68
CA ASN A 57 -5.74 7.87 11.66
C ASN A 57 -4.38 8.19 11.04
N ASP A 58 -4.34 9.03 10.02
CA ASP A 58 -3.14 9.57 9.40
C ASP A 58 -2.30 8.56 8.60
N VAL A 59 -2.89 7.45 8.21
CA VAL A 59 -2.25 6.54 7.26
C VAL A 59 -2.47 7.08 5.85
N ASN A 60 -1.42 7.14 5.07
CA ASN A 60 -1.45 7.67 3.70
C ASN A 60 -1.40 6.51 2.72
N TYR A 61 -2.48 6.32 1.97
CA TYR A 61 -2.59 5.29 0.94
C TYR A 61 -2.38 5.88 -0.44
N PHE A 62 -1.65 5.17 -1.27
CA PHE A 62 -1.39 5.57 -2.66
C PHE A 62 -1.63 4.41 -3.60
N LEU A 63 -2.31 4.68 -4.71
CA LEU A 63 -2.37 3.75 -5.82
C LEU A 63 -1.15 3.96 -6.72
N VAL A 64 -0.58 2.87 -7.18
CA VAL A 64 0.55 2.89 -8.12
C VAL A 64 -0.02 2.74 -9.52
N VAL A 65 0.18 3.73 -10.37
CA VAL A 65 -0.37 3.77 -11.73
C VAL A 65 0.76 3.80 -12.74
N LEU A 66 0.74 2.90 -13.70
CA LEU A 66 1.74 2.82 -14.75
C LEU A 66 1.05 2.70 -16.10
N GLY A 67 1.30 3.67 -16.99
CA GLY A 67 0.69 3.66 -18.31
C GLY A 67 -0.84 3.70 -18.26
N GLY A 68 -1.41 4.41 -17.29
CA GLY A 68 -2.85 4.52 -17.12
C GLY A 68 -3.51 3.32 -16.41
N LYS A 69 -2.71 2.33 -16.00
CA LYS A 69 -3.22 1.15 -15.30
C LYS A 69 -2.81 1.16 -13.85
N THR A 70 -3.73 0.82 -12.95
CA THR A 70 -3.41 0.63 -11.54
C THR A 70 -2.76 -0.72 -11.37
N ILE A 71 -1.53 -0.73 -10.88
CA ILE A 71 -0.69 -1.94 -10.80
C ILE A 71 -0.35 -2.36 -9.37
N GLY A 72 -0.73 -1.56 -8.39
CA GLY A 72 -0.46 -1.87 -7.00
C GLY A 72 -0.87 -0.72 -6.09
N TYR A 73 -0.53 -0.88 -4.82
CA TYR A 73 -0.75 0.20 -3.85
C TYR A 73 0.28 0.10 -2.73
N PHE A 74 0.46 1.22 -2.02
CA PHE A 74 1.25 1.24 -0.81
C PHE A 74 0.64 2.20 0.20
N ALA A 75 1.04 2.04 1.45
CA ALA A 75 0.56 2.90 2.52
C ALA A 75 1.65 3.12 3.55
N TRP A 76 1.74 4.36 4.06
CA TRP A 76 2.71 4.68 5.10
C TRP A 76 2.10 5.62 6.13
N LYS A 77 2.71 5.62 7.30
CA LYS A 77 2.35 6.53 8.38
C LYS A 77 3.62 7.15 8.96
N MET A 78 3.60 8.46 9.17
CA MET A 78 4.69 9.17 9.80
C MET A 78 4.52 9.06 11.32
N GLU A 79 5.52 8.53 11.99
CA GLU A 79 5.57 8.46 13.44
C GLU A 79 6.72 9.32 13.95
N ASN A 80 6.92 9.41 15.26
CA ASN A 80 7.86 10.35 15.87
C ASN A 80 9.26 10.38 15.24
N THR A 81 9.87 9.24 15.00
CA THR A 81 11.26 9.15 14.55
C THR A 81 11.41 8.48 13.20
N ALA A 82 10.33 7.97 12.62
CA ALA A 82 10.42 7.17 11.40
C ALA A 82 9.15 7.28 10.57
N LEU A 83 9.29 7.03 9.29
CA LEU A 83 8.16 6.74 8.41
C LEU A 83 7.95 5.23 8.43
N HIS A 84 6.75 4.78 8.73
CA HIS A 84 6.39 3.36 8.72
C HIS A 84 5.71 3.01 7.41
N LEU A 85 6.35 2.19 6.59
CA LEU A 85 5.76 1.64 5.37
C LEU A 85 4.97 0.40 5.77
N LEU A 86 3.65 0.52 5.78
CA LEU A 86 2.76 -0.50 6.31
C LEU A 86 2.36 -1.54 5.27
N HIS A 87 2.17 -1.10 4.05
CA HIS A 87 1.73 -1.95 2.93
C HIS A 87 2.49 -1.57 1.67
N LEU A 88 2.89 -2.58 0.90
CA LEU A 88 3.45 -2.39 -0.43
C LEU A 88 3.18 -3.66 -1.23
N TYR A 89 2.23 -3.58 -2.15
CA TYR A 89 1.81 -4.71 -2.98
C TYR A 89 1.73 -4.30 -4.42
N LEU A 90 2.30 -5.13 -5.30
CA LEU A 90 2.26 -4.94 -6.74
C LEU A 90 1.69 -6.19 -7.39
N LYS A 91 1.02 -6.02 -8.52
CA LYS A 91 0.57 -7.16 -9.33
C LYS A 91 1.79 -7.98 -9.77
N PRO A 92 1.65 -9.31 -9.89
CA PRO A 92 2.81 -10.19 -10.16
C PRO A 92 3.65 -9.79 -11.36
N GLU A 93 3.01 -9.35 -12.45
CA GLU A 93 3.71 -8.99 -13.67
C GLU A 93 4.58 -7.74 -13.56
N TYR A 94 4.41 -6.97 -12.48
CA TYR A 94 5.18 -5.74 -12.24
C TYR A 94 6.23 -5.89 -11.14
N ARG A 95 6.34 -7.08 -10.57
CA ARG A 95 7.38 -7.36 -9.57
C ARG A 95 8.73 -7.58 -10.25
N GLY A 96 9.80 -7.28 -9.53
CA GLY A 96 11.14 -7.47 -10.06
C GLY A 96 11.59 -6.42 -11.07
N LYS A 97 10.83 -5.31 -11.21
CA LYS A 97 11.13 -4.24 -12.16
C LYS A 97 11.56 -2.95 -11.47
N ALA A 98 12.06 -3.06 -10.25
CA ALA A 98 12.54 -1.94 -9.44
C ALA A 98 11.45 -0.94 -9.01
N ILE A 99 10.17 -1.21 -9.25
CA ILE A 99 9.08 -0.31 -8.85
C ILE A 99 8.98 -0.25 -7.33
N GLY A 100 9.01 -1.40 -6.65
CA GLY A 100 9.00 -1.44 -5.19
C GLY A 100 10.18 -0.70 -4.59
N ARG A 101 11.34 -0.84 -5.20
CA ARG A 101 12.56 -0.16 -4.77
C ARG A 101 12.42 1.36 -4.92
N ASP A 102 11.80 1.81 -6.00
CA ASP A 102 11.53 3.24 -6.22
C ASP A 102 10.56 3.78 -5.17
N ILE A 103 9.54 3.02 -4.81
CA ILE A 103 8.59 3.40 -3.76
C ILE A 103 9.32 3.56 -2.41
N VAL A 104 10.15 2.59 -2.04
CA VAL A 104 10.93 2.66 -0.80
C VAL A 104 11.86 3.87 -0.82
N ALA A 105 12.54 4.12 -1.94
CA ALA A 105 13.43 5.28 -2.08
C ALA A 105 12.66 6.59 -1.95
N SER A 106 11.44 6.65 -2.49
CA SER A 106 10.58 7.83 -2.35
C SER A 106 10.20 8.06 -0.88
N CYS A 107 9.89 7.00 -0.15
CA CYS A 107 9.59 7.07 1.28
C CYS A 107 10.82 7.54 2.07
N GLU A 108 12.01 7.09 1.71
CA GLU A 108 13.24 7.54 2.36
C GLU A 108 13.48 9.03 2.16
N ARG A 109 13.26 9.52 0.95
CA ARG A 109 13.39 10.97 0.66
C ARG A 109 12.37 11.78 1.46
N LEU A 110 11.13 11.28 1.53
CA LEU A 110 10.08 11.94 2.29
C LEU A 110 10.41 11.97 3.78
N ALA A 111 10.88 10.87 4.33
CA ALA A 111 11.26 10.78 5.74
C ALA A 111 12.37 11.79 6.07
N ARG A 112 13.40 11.88 5.23
CA ARG A 112 14.48 12.84 5.43
C ARG A 112 13.98 14.28 5.37
N GLY A 113 13.10 14.58 4.43
CA GLY A 113 12.51 15.92 4.28
C GLY A 113 11.70 16.36 5.50
N GLU A 114 11.13 15.40 6.23
CA GLU A 114 10.36 15.66 7.45
C GLU A 114 11.23 15.57 8.72
N GLY A 115 12.54 15.44 8.59
CA GLY A 115 13.44 15.33 9.72
C GLY A 115 13.42 13.96 10.39
N ARG A 116 12.87 12.94 9.73
CA ARG A 116 12.89 11.57 10.23
C ARG A 116 14.08 10.84 9.66
N GLY A 117 14.81 10.13 10.50
CA GLY A 117 16.04 9.47 10.08
C GLY A 117 15.87 8.08 9.48
N ARG A 118 14.65 7.52 9.52
CA ARG A 118 14.44 6.11 9.24
C ARG A 118 13.14 5.84 8.47
N VAL A 119 13.18 4.76 7.69
CA VAL A 119 11.97 4.12 7.16
C VAL A 119 11.92 2.72 7.75
N CYS A 120 10.80 2.37 8.39
CA CYS A 120 10.54 1.04 8.91
C CYS A 120 9.56 0.33 7.98
N CYS A 121 9.93 -0.85 7.50
CA CYS A 121 9.05 -1.67 6.65
C CYS A 121 8.39 -2.74 7.48
N GLU A 122 7.06 -2.74 7.50
CA GLU A 122 6.26 -3.70 8.28
C GLU A 122 5.52 -4.71 7.37
N VAL A 123 5.97 -4.81 6.14
CA VAL A 123 5.41 -5.74 5.16
C VAL A 123 6.21 -7.03 5.05
#